data_ca3a72339bc91ab08536cbb55dd57a48
#
_entry.id   ca3a72339bc91ab08536cbb55dd57a48
#
_cell.length_a   1.000
_cell.length_b   1.000
_cell.length_c   1.000
_cell.angle_alpha   90.00
_cell.angle_beta   90.00
_cell.angle_gamma   90.00
#
_symmetry.space_group_name_H-M   'P 1'
#
loop_
_entity.id
_entity.type
_entity.pdbx_description
1 polymer ?
#
loop_
_entity_poly.entity_id
_entity_poly.type
_entity_poly.pdbx_seq_one_letter_code
_entity_poly.pdbx_strand_id
1 'polypeptide(L)'
;MEYQHKVFVNRSVPLENIKCYGFDMDYTLAEYKSPDYEDLGFELLRDRLVSIGYPHELLHYTYDPTFPTRGLVFDTMYGNLLKVDSNGNILLCSHGFTFLKRDKIQDYYPNNFIQRGNTDRFYILNTLFNLSETYLDGCLVDLFTRCSRYENCQKGFKHGDLFMSFRSMFQDVRDAMDYVHDTGSLKESTLRNLDKYVIRDLNLPVLLTRIKEVAKVFLATNSDYNYTEAIMKYLLETPPGAKVSLGKPWRAFFDLVVVDTRKPLFFAEGTVLRQVDTNTGKLRIGTYTGDLQHGTVYSGGSSDIVCDLLDVKGKDILYVGDHIFGDILKSKKRQGWKTFLVVPELARELQVWTEKNREYKHGQPPLHDLTVTLKRTYHIPHNVVTYRMDLSYGQMGSLLRSGSRQTLFASQLMRYADLYSSTCINLLHYPFSYLFRAPPVLVSPTSDIPVIITRTCISSCIKSLAEITMKKNNFFLMLSRCPMNPRWIITPLTSLHLSSLFWIKSRR
;
A
#
# COMPACT_ATOMS: atom_id res chain seq x y z
N MET A 1 9.45 12.59 -20.12
CA MET A 1 8.87 11.39 -19.52
C MET A 1 7.48 11.74 -19.02
N GLU A 2 6.47 11.04 -19.47
CA GLU A 2 5.10 11.23 -19.03
C GLU A 2 4.95 10.88 -17.54
N TYR A 3 3.98 11.51 -16.86
CA TYR A 3 3.81 11.29 -15.42
C TYR A 3 3.48 9.82 -15.08
N GLN A 4 2.77 9.12 -15.97
CA GLN A 4 2.41 7.71 -15.81
C GLN A 4 3.62 6.76 -15.78
N HIS A 5 4.74 7.15 -16.40
CA HIS A 5 5.97 6.36 -16.48
C HIS A 5 6.98 6.69 -15.38
N LYS A 6 6.58 7.51 -14.40
CA LYS A 6 7.50 7.92 -13.33
C LYS A 6 7.56 6.91 -12.20
N VAL A 7 8.77 6.69 -11.72
CA VAL A 7 9.04 6.07 -10.44
C VAL A 7 9.22 7.19 -9.41
N PHE A 8 8.45 7.13 -8.35
CA PHE A 8 8.49 8.10 -7.26
C PHE A 8 9.43 7.64 -6.16
N VAL A 9 10.03 8.60 -5.45
CA VAL A 9 11.17 8.34 -4.58
C VAL A 9 10.91 8.88 -3.18
N ASN A 10 10.88 7.99 -2.19
CA ASN A 10 10.86 8.38 -0.79
C ASN A 10 12.27 8.31 -0.17
N ARG A 11 13.12 7.41 -0.65
CA ARG A 11 14.53 7.26 -0.22
C ARG A 11 15.42 7.02 -1.41
N SER A 12 16.62 7.54 -1.34
CA SER A 12 17.60 7.40 -2.43
C SER A 12 18.00 5.94 -2.61
N VAL A 13 17.94 5.48 -3.86
CA VAL A 13 18.32 4.12 -4.28
C VAL A 13 19.21 4.21 -5.52
N PRO A 14 20.52 3.92 -5.40
CA PRO A 14 21.40 3.74 -6.54
C PRO A 14 21.17 2.35 -7.13
N LEU A 15 20.64 2.27 -8.35
CA LEU A 15 20.39 0.98 -9.02
C LEU A 15 21.66 0.22 -9.32
N GLU A 16 22.79 0.90 -9.55
CA GLU A 16 24.10 0.29 -9.75
C GLU A 16 24.58 -0.60 -8.59
N ASN A 17 24.06 -0.35 -7.38
CA ASN A 17 24.43 -1.13 -6.19
C ASN A 17 23.49 -2.33 -5.96
N ILE A 18 22.44 -2.46 -6.78
CA ILE A 18 21.49 -3.58 -6.68
C ILE A 18 22.05 -4.77 -7.44
N LYS A 19 22.32 -5.86 -6.74
CA LYS A 19 22.83 -7.11 -7.30
C LYS A 19 21.75 -8.16 -7.54
N CYS A 20 20.57 -7.93 -6.94
CA CYS A 20 19.47 -8.88 -7.04
C CYS A 20 18.11 -8.15 -6.99
N TYR A 21 17.24 -8.50 -7.90
CA TYR A 21 15.86 -8.03 -7.94
C TYR A 21 14.93 -9.18 -7.57
N GLY A 22 14.14 -8.99 -6.52
CA GLY A 22 13.09 -9.92 -6.12
C GLY A 22 11.72 -9.38 -6.50
N PHE A 23 10.84 -10.26 -6.95
CA PHE A 23 9.49 -9.89 -7.35
C PHE A 23 8.46 -10.77 -6.64
N ASP A 24 7.37 -10.15 -6.21
CA ASP A 24 6.11 -10.84 -6.02
C ASP A 24 5.44 -11.11 -7.36
N MET A 25 4.42 -11.98 -7.40
CA MET A 25 3.66 -12.29 -8.61
C MET A 25 2.36 -11.51 -8.68
N ASP A 26 1.44 -11.77 -7.76
CA ASP A 26 0.08 -11.26 -7.80
C ASP A 26 0.06 -9.74 -7.60
N TYR A 27 -0.65 -8.99 -8.47
CA TYR A 27 -0.66 -7.52 -8.50
C TYR A 27 0.72 -6.85 -8.64
N THR A 28 1.77 -7.62 -8.93
CA THR A 28 3.13 -7.12 -9.11
C THR A 28 3.66 -7.38 -10.52
N LEU A 29 3.91 -8.65 -10.87
CA LEU A 29 4.23 -9.07 -12.25
C LEU A 29 2.95 -9.40 -13.04
N ALA A 30 1.96 -9.99 -12.37
CA ALA A 30 0.63 -10.23 -12.89
C ALA A 30 -0.27 -9.06 -12.49
N GLU A 31 -0.55 -8.18 -13.42
CA GLU A 31 -1.51 -7.10 -13.25
C GLU A 31 -2.91 -7.62 -13.56
N TYR A 32 -3.84 -7.52 -12.60
CA TYR A 32 -5.22 -7.94 -12.77
C TYR A 32 -6.08 -6.78 -13.29
N LYS A 33 -7.02 -7.11 -14.17
CA LYS A 33 -7.93 -6.11 -14.77
C LYS A 33 -9.01 -5.70 -13.78
N SER A 34 -8.90 -4.49 -13.31
CA SER A 34 -9.96 -3.84 -12.53
C SER A 34 -11.00 -3.23 -13.48
N PRO A 35 -12.33 -3.34 -13.23
CA PRO A 35 -12.93 -3.98 -12.05
C PRO A 35 -13.24 -5.49 -12.20
N ASP A 36 -12.96 -6.10 -13.34
CA ASP A 36 -13.42 -7.47 -13.65
C ASP A 36 -12.94 -8.52 -12.64
N TYR A 37 -11.73 -8.34 -12.11
CA TYR A 37 -11.14 -9.29 -11.16
C TYR A 37 -11.70 -9.12 -9.74
N GLU A 38 -11.91 -7.88 -9.31
CA GLU A 38 -12.55 -7.59 -8.03
C GLU A 38 -14.02 -8.00 -8.03
N ASP A 39 -14.72 -7.84 -9.17
CA ASP A 39 -16.11 -8.29 -9.36
C ASP A 39 -16.20 -9.82 -9.24
N LEU A 40 -15.31 -10.57 -9.89
CA LEU A 40 -15.21 -12.01 -9.71
C LEU A 40 -15.02 -12.40 -8.24
N GLY A 41 -14.09 -11.72 -7.53
CA GLY A 41 -13.87 -11.94 -6.11
C GLY A 41 -15.13 -11.68 -5.28
N PHE A 42 -15.81 -10.57 -5.55
CA PHE A 42 -17.07 -10.20 -4.90
C PHE A 42 -18.17 -11.23 -5.12
N GLU A 43 -18.37 -11.69 -6.35
CA GLU A 43 -19.36 -12.72 -6.67
C GLU A 43 -19.13 -14.02 -5.90
N LEU A 44 -17.88 -14.51 -5.88
CA LEU A 44 -17.53 -15.73 -5.16
C LEU A 44 -17.74 -15.60 -3.65
N LEU A 45 -17.38 -14.45 -3.05
CA LEU A 45 -17.59 -14.18 -1.64
C LEU A 45 -19.07 -14.08 -1.28
N ARG A 46 -19.83 -13.33 -2.08
CA ARG A 46 -21.28 -13.15 -1.93
C ARG A 46 -22.01 -14.49 -1.97
N ASP A 47 -21.71 -15.30 -2.98
CA ASP A 47 -22.32 -16.62 -3.17
C ASP A 47 -21.94 -17.58 -2.03
N ARG A 48 -20.70 -17.48 -1.53
CA ARG A 48 -20.26 -18.23 -0.34
C ARG A 48 -21.08 -17.84 0.89
N LEU A 49 -21.28 -16.56 1.16
CA LEU A 49 -22.09 -16.10 2.30
C LEU A 49 -23.53 -16.59 2.19
N VAL A 50 -24.14 -16.53 1.03
CA VAL A 50 -25.49 -17.06 0.81
C VAL A 50 -25.52 -18.57 1.05
N SER A 51 -24.49 -19.29 0.63
CA SER A 51 -24.40 -20.76 0.84
C SER A 51 -24.30 -21.17 2.32
N ILE A 52 -23.80 -20.29 3.20
CA ILE A 52 -23.72 -20.55 4.64
C ILE A 52 -24.92 -20.00 5.42
N GLY A 53 -25.92 -19.42 4.74
CA GLY A 53 -27.19 -19.03 5.33
C GLY A 53 -27.50 -17.53 5.39
N TYR A 54 -26.69 -16.68 4.75
CA TYR A 54 -27.04 -15.28 4.59
C TYR A 54 -28.25 -15.10 3.64
N PRO A 55 -29.02 -14.01 3.79
CA PRO A 55 -30.24 -13.80 3.02
C PRO A 55 -29.97 -13.77 1.52
N HIS A 56 -30.88 -14.38 0.74
CA HIS A 56 -30.80 -14.40 -0.73
C HIS A 56 -30.88 -13.00 -1.36
N GLU A 57 -31.40 -12.01 -0.66
CA GLU A 57 -31.42 -10.62 -1.07
C GLU A 57 -30.00 -10.06 -1.30
N LEU A 58 -28.97 -10.66 -0.68
CA LEU A 58 -27.57 -10.33 -0.94
C LEU A 58 -27.18 -10.55 -2.41
N LEU A 59 -27.80 -11.49 -3.11
CA LEU A 59 -27.54 -11.74 -4.53
C LEU A 59 -27.94 -10.59 -5.44
N HIS A 60 -28.75 -9.64 -4.98
CA HIS A 60 -29.12 -8.47 -5.75
C HIS A 60 -28.04 -7.38 -5.80
N TYR A 61 -27.04 -7.46 -4.92
CA TYR A 61 -25.91 -6.53 -4.96
C TYR A 61 -24.93 -6.93 -6.05
N THR A 62 -24.50 -5.94 -6.83
CA THR A 62 -23.45 -6.03 -7.84
C THR A 62 -22.27 -5.17 -7.41
N TYR A 63 -21.06 -5.54 -7.79
CA TYR A 63 -19.86 -4.82 -7.41
C TYR A 63 -19.83 -3.41 -7.99
N ASP A 64 -19.63 -2.40 -7.15
CA ASP A 64 -19.40 -1.01 -7.56
C ASP A 64 -17.94 -0.62 -7.29
N PRO A 65 -17.08 -0.56 -8.32
CA PRO A 65 -15.67 -0.24 -8.18
C PRO A 65 -15.41 1.19 -7.69
N THR A 66 -16.44 2.04 -7.70
CA THR A 66 -16.29 3.45 -7.26
C THR A 66 -16.34 3.60 -5.75
N PHE A 67 -16.79 2.58 -5.00
CA PHE A 67 -16.96 2.67 -3.56
C PHE A 67 -15.69 2.34 -2.78
N PRO A 68 -15.03 1.15 -2.93
CA PRO A 68 -13.92 0.78 -2.07
C PRO A 68 -12.60 1.45 -2.47
N THR A 69 -11.71 1.60 -1.51
CA THR A 69 -10.31 1.93 -1.73
C THR A 69 -9.44 1.21 -0.69
N ARG A 70 -8.15 0.99 -0.98
CA ARG A 70 -7.25 0.41 0.01
C ARG A 70 -7.02 1.33 1.20
N GLY A 71 -6.62 0.76 2.32
CA GLY A 71 -6.23 1.50 3.52
C GLY A 71 -7.39 2.02 4.35
N LEU A 72 -8.62 1.60 4.03
CA LEU A 72 -9.77 1.80 4.90
C LEU A 72 -9.64 0.94 6.15
N VAL A 73 -10.34 1.33 7.20
CA VAL A 73 -10.40 0.61 8.47
C VAL A 73 -11.83 0.19 8.72
N PHE A 74 -12.06 -1.11 8.90
CA PHE A 74 -13.34 -1.62 9.34
C PHE A 74 -13.40 -1.65 10.87
N ASP A 75 -14.42 -1.02 11.45
CA ASP A 75 -14.71 -1.07 12.88
C ASP A 75 -15.66 -2.24 13.17
N THR A 76 -15.12 -3.35 13.66
CA THR A 76 -15.87 -4.57 13.94
C THR A 76 -16.91 -4.40 15.06
N MET A 77 -16.84 -3.32 15.85
CA MET A 77 -17.79 -3.05 16.92
C MET A 77 -19.07 -2.38 16.39
N TYR A 78 -18.94 -1.44 15.44
CA TYR A 78 -20.05 -0.64 14.96
C TYR A 78 -20.40 -0.85 13.49
N GLY A 79 -19.65 -1.69 12.76
CA GLY A 79 -19.89 -1.95 11.34
C GLY A 79 -19.62 -0.75 10.45
N ASN A 80 -18.73 0.15 10.86
CA ASN A 80 -18.40 1.34 10.09
C ASN A 80 -17.12 1.14 9.30
N LEU A 81 -17.11 1.64 8.05
CA LEU A 81 -15.90 1.81 7.24
C LEU A 81 -15.35 3.21 7.47
N LEU A 82 -14.09 3.28 7.85
CA LEU A 82 -13.40 4.50 8.23
C LEU A 82 -12.23 4.78 7.29
N LYS A 83 -12.12 6.01 6.83
CA LYS A 83 -10.90 6.55 6.24
C LYS A 83 -10.21 7.37 7.32
N VAL A 84 -8.97 7.07 7.62
CA VAL A 84 -8.23 7.70 8.73
C VAL A 84 -6.87 8.24 8.27
N ASP A 85 -6.34 9.19 9.02
CA ASP A 85 -4.97 9.66 8.85
C ASP A 85 -3.95 8.80 9.63
N SER A 86 -2.68 9.15 9.54
CA SER A 86 -1.58 8.46 10.23
C SER A 86 -1.71 8.44 11.75
N ASN A 87 -2.44 9.37 12.32
CA ASN A 87 -2.61 9.50 13.76
C ASN A 87 -3.86 8.79 14.27
N GLY A 88 -4.76 8.37 13.37
CA GLY A 88 -6.03 7.74 13.70
C GLY A 88 -7.21 8.71 13.68
N ASN A 89 -7.02 9.97 13.25
CA ASN A 89 -8.15 10.88 13.10
C ASN A 89 -9.03 10.43 11.93
N ILE A 90 -10.33 10.44 12.15
CA ILE A 90 -11.34 10.03 11.16
C ILE A 90 -11.48 11.15 10.12
N LEU A 91 -11.23 10.82 8.88
CA LEU A 91 -11.37 11.70 7.72
C LEU A 91 -12.73 11.53 7.05
N LEU A 92 -13.21 10.27 7.01
CA LEU A 92 -14.49 9.88 6.42
C LEU A 92 -15.01 8.65 7.17
N CYS A 93 -16.32 8.54 7.29
CA CYS A 93 -16.99 7.41 7.92
C CYS A 93 -18.25 7.05 7.12
N SER A 94 -18.41 5.76 6.79
CA SER A 94 -19.67 5.24 6.24
C SER A 94 -20.20 4.09 7.07
N HIS A 95 -21.52 3.98 7.13
CA HIS A 95 -22.25 2.84 7.67
C HIS A 95 -23.03 2.21 6.51
N GLY A 96 -22.61 1.03 6.07
CA GLY A 96 -22.99 0.56 4.74
C GLY A 96 -22.54 1.58 3.68
N PHE A 97 -23.46 1.95 2.79
CA PHE A 97 -23.22 2.98 1.77
C PHE A 97 -23.62 4.39 2.18
N THR A 98 -24.05 4.58 3.43
CA THR A 98 -24.46 5.88 3.96
C THR A 98 -23.29 6.59 4.64
N PHE A 99 -22.85 7.73 4.08
CA PHE A 99 -21.82 8.55 4.69
C PHE A 99 -22.36 9.32 5.89
N LEU A 100 -21.70 9.16 7.04
CA LEU A 100 -22.11 9.77 8.29
C LEU A 100 -21.66 11.23 8.37
N LYS A 101 -22.56 12.10 8.82
CA LYS A 101 -22.25 13.48 9.15
C LYS A 101 -21.47 13.54 10.47
N ARG A 102 -20.78 14.68 10.69
CA ARG A 102 -19.88 14.86 11.84
C ARG A 102 -20.56 14.57 13.19
N ASP A 103 -21.80 15.00 13.38
CA ASP A 103 -22.54 14.79 14.63
C ASP A 103 -22.75 13.30 14.87
N LYS A 104 -23.12 12.56 13.82
CA LYS A 104 -23.28 11.09 13.89
C LYS A 104 -21.95 10.35 14.09
N ILE A 105 -20.85 10.86 13.54
CA ILE A 105 -19.52 10.30 13.81
C ILE A 105 -19.17 10.46 15.28
N GLN A 106 -19.51 11.59 15.91
CA GLN A 106 -19.25 11.84 17.33
C GLN A 106 -20.04 10.90 18.26
N ASP A 107 -21.23 10.43 17.84
CA ASP A 107 -22.00 9.44 18.61
C ASP A 107 -21.23 8.12 18.76
N TYR A 108 -20.51 7.69 17.71
CA TYR A 108 -19.68 6.48 17.71
C TYR A 108 -18.25 6.72 18.22
N TYR A 109 -17.69 7.88 17.88
CA TYR A 109 -16.29 8.26 18.11
C TYR A 109 -16.22 9.68 18.69
N PRO A 110 -16.43 9.86 20.00
CA PRO A 110 -16.58 11.19 20.64
C PRO A 110 -15.41 12.15 20.36
N ASN A 111 -14.20 11.61 20.18
CA ASN A 111 -12.99 12.40 19.87
C ASN A 111 -12.66 12.45 18.37
N ASN A 112 -13.53 11.94 17.49
CA ASN A 112 -13.23 11.76 16.04
C ASN A 112 -11.90 11.04 15.76
N PHE A 113 -11.55 10.09 16.60
CA PHE A 113 -10.26 9.42 16.63
C PHE A 113 -10.42 7.94 16.94
N ILE A 114 -9.58 7.09 16.32
CA ILE A 114 -9.47 5.66 16.63
C ILE A 114 -8.09 5.33 17.18
N GLN A 115 -8.04 4.42 18.14
CA GLN A 115 -6.79 3.87 18.65
C GLN A 115 -6.34 2.71 17.76
N ARG A 116 -5.46 3.00 16.78
CA ARG A 116 -4.98 2.01 15.78
C ARG A 116 -4.30 0.77 16.37
N GLY A 117 -3.80 0.83 17.60
CA GLY A 117 -3.22 -0.32 18.30
C GLY A 117 -4.26 -1.35 18.77
N ASN A 118 -5.55 -1.00 18.77
CA ASN A 118 -6.63 -1.92 19.08
C ASN A 118 -7.02 -2.75 17.85
N THR A 119 -6.16 -3.71 17.49
CA THR A 119 -6.32 -4.56 16.31
C THR A 119 -7.49 -5.54 16.39
N ASP A 120 -7.99 -5.81 17.58
CA ASP A 120 -9.16 -6.68 17.78
C ASP A 120 -10.46 -5.99 17.34
N ARG A 121 -10.46 -4.66 17.32
CA ARG A 121 -11.61 -3.86 16.89
C ARG A 121 -11.44 -3.26 15.51
N PHE A 122 -10.27 -2.72 15.21
CA PHE A 122 -10.01 -1.96 13.99
C PHE A 122 -9.14 -2.76 13.02
N TYR A 123 -9.75 -3.26 11.95
CA TYR A 123 -9.05 -4.00 10.92
C TYR A 123 -8.71 -3.10 9.74
N ILE A 124 -7.44 -3.10 9.31
CA ILE A 124 -6.96 -2.28 8.20
C ILE A 124 -6.96 -3.10 6.90
N LEU A 125 -7.73 -2.65 5.93
CA LEU A 125 -7.93 -3.27 4.62
C LEU A 125 -6.86 -2.76 3.64
N ASN A 126 -5.68 -3.38 3.64
CA ASN A 126 -4.47 -2.87 2.96
C ASN A 126 -4.14 -3.54 1.62
N THR A 127 -4.79 -4.64 1.27
CA THR A 127 -4.49 -5.37 0.03
C THR A 127 -5.49 -5.04 -1.06
N LEU A 128 -5.12 -5.25 -2.31
CA LEU A 128 -6.05 -5.13 -3.44
C LEU A 128 -7.15 -6.21 -3.38
N PHE A 129 -6.85 -7.38 -2.85
CA PHE A 129 -7.84 -8.44 -2.60
C PHE A 129 -8.94 -7.98 -1.62
N ASN A 130 -8.63 -7.09 -0.68
CA ASN A 130 -9.62 -6.57 0.26
C ASN A 130 -10.66 -5.63 -0.38
N LEU A 131 -10.53 -5.23 -1.64
CA LEU A 131 -11.52 -4.36 -2.28
C LEU A 131 -12.88 -5.05 -2.38
N SER A 132 -12.92 -6.33 -2.77
CA SER A 132 -14.13 -7.16 -2.78
C SER A 132 -14.73 -7.35 -1.40
N GLU A 133 -13.90 -7.65 -0.39
CA GLU A 133 -14.33 -7.75 1.03
C GLU A 133 -14.91 -6.43 1.52
N THR A 134 -14.22 -5.32 1.27
CA THR A 134 -14.64 -3.97 1.69
C THR A 134 -16.02 -3.61 1.15
N TYR A 135 -16.28 -3.95 -0.11
CA TYR A 135 -17.58 -3.70 -0.72
C TYR A 135 -18.66 -4.63 -0.15
N LEU A 136 -18.34 -5.91 0.07
CA LEU A 136 -19.26 -6.88 0.65
C LEU A 136 -19.65 -6.53 2.09
N ASP A 137 -18.70 -6.07 2.90
CA ASP A 137 -18.97 -5.52 4.24
C ASP A 137 -19.98 -4.37 4.17
N GLY A 138 -19.81 -3.47 3.19
CA GLY A 138 -20.75 -2.39 2.91
C GLY A 138 -22.14 -2.91 2.54
N CYS A 139 -22.23 -3.92 1.65
CA CYS A 139 -23.49 -4.55 1.25
C CYS A 139 -24.24 -5.17 2.43
N LEU A 140 -23.52 -5.90 3.29
CA LEU A 140 -24.12 -6.54 4.47
C LEU A 140 -24.71 -5.52 5.42
N VAL A 141 -23.93 -4.50 5.77
CA VAL A 141 -24.39 -3.43 6.67
C VAL A 141 -25.58 -2.69 6.04
N ASP A 142 -25.57 -2.42 4.74
CA ASP A 142 -26.68 -1.75 4.04
C ASP A 142 -27.93 -2.63 4.00
N LEU A 143 -27.79 -3.91 3.65
CA LEU A 143 -28.88 -4.87 3.59
C LEU A 143 -29.61 -4.97 4.93
N PHE A 144 -28.87 -5.24 5.99
CA PHE A 144 -29.47 -5.43 7.32
C PHE A 144 -30.03 -4.12 7.90
N THR A 145 -29.43 -2.97 7.57
CA THR A 145 -29.91 -1.66 8.04
C THR A 145 -31.25 -1.29 7.37
N ARG A 146 -31.41 -1.60 6.08
CA ARG A 146 -32.61 -1.21 5.30
C ARG A 146 -33.75 -2.23 5.38
N CYS A 147 -33.44 -3.48 5.66
CA CYS A 147 -34.44 -4.53 5.70
C CYS A 147 -35.28 -4.47 6.95
N SER A 148 -36.57 -4.21 6.82
CA SER A 148 -37.52 -4.08 7.94
C SER A 148 -37.71 -5.34 8.80
N ARG A 149 -37.19 -6.50 8.34
CA ARG A 149 -37.20 -7.75 9.12
C ARG A 149 -36.18 -7.72 10.29
N TYR A 150 -35.20 -6.83 10.22
CA TYR A 150 -34.13 -6.76 11.19
C TYR A 150 -34.22 -5.47 12.01
N GLU A 151 -34.07 -5.61 13.30
CA GLU A 151 -33.99 -4.49 14.22
C GLU A 151 -32.53 -4.01 14.33
N ASN A 152 -32.30 -2.73 14.06
CA ASN A 152 -30.98 -2.13 14.14
C ASN A 152 -30.57 -1.95 15.60
N CYS A 153 -29.47 -2.57 16.00
CA CYS A 153 -28.85 -2.42 17.30
C CYS A 153 -27.50 -1.69 17.17
N GLN A 154 -27.02 -1.11 18.25
CA GLN A 154 -25.75 -0.35 18.23
C GLN A 154 -24.55 -1.19 17.75
N LYS A 155 -24.54 -2.50 18.00
CA LYS A 155 -23.41 -3.40 17.72
C LYS A 155 -23.75 -4.54 16.74
N GLY A 156 -24.85 -4.43 16.03
CA GLY A 156 -25.32 -5.48 15.12
C GLY A 156 -26.81 -5.38 14.83
N PHE A 157 -27.40 -6.50 14.45
CA PHE A 157 -28.80 -6.60 14.05
C PHE A 157 -29.48 -7.74 14.82
N LYS A 158 -30.77 -7.58 15.08
CA LYS A 158 -31.60 -8.57 15.76
C LYS A 158 -32.75 -9.01 14.86
N HIS A 159 -33.06 -10.30 14.89
CA HIS A 159 -34.24 -10.87 14.24
C HIS A 159 -34.87 -11.93 15.18
N GLY A 160 -36.00 -11.60 15.79
CA GLY A 160 -36.57 -12.42 16.84
C GLY A 160 -35.62 -12.55 18.05
N ASP A 161 -35.26 -13.77 18.41
CA ASP A 161 -34.31 -14.06 19.50
C ASP A 161 -32.86 -14.15 19.04
N LEU A 162 -32.58 -13.98 17.74
CA LEU A 162 -31.25 -14.07 17.18
C LEU A 162 -30.61 -12.67 17.08
N PHE A 163 -29.37 -12.56 17.56
CA PHE A 163 -28.56 -11.37 17.43
C PHE A 163 -27.29 -11.68 16.64
N MET A 164 -27.02 -10.89 15.60
CA MET A 164 -25.79 -10.95 14.80
C MET A 164 -24.99 -9.67 15.01
N SER A 165 -23.77 -9.80 15.54
CA SER A 165 -22.87 -8.67 15.73
C SER A 165 -22.16 -8.30 14.43
N PHE A 166 -21.77 -7.02 14.26
CA PHE A 166 -20.89 -6.62 13.14
C PHE A 166 -19.56 -7.38 13.15
N ARG A 167 -19.08 -7.76 14.33
CA ARG A 167 -17.85 -8.55 14.47
C ARG A 167 -18.03 -9.95 13.87
N SER A 168 -19.16 -10.60 14.11
CA SER A 168 -19.44 -11.92 13.53
C SER A 168 -19.60 -11.82 12.01
N MET A 169 -20.32 -10.81 11.52
CA MET A 169 -20.47 -10.57 10.07
C MET A 169 -19.12 -10.38 9.39
N PHE A 170 -18.26 -9.53 9.95
CA PHE A 170 -16.91 -9.30 9.45
C PHE A 170 -16.08 -10.59 9.45
N GLN A 171 -16.19 -11.40 10.51
CA GLN A 171 -15.49 -12.70 10.57
C GLN A 171 -16.00 -13.65 9.48
N ASP A 172 -17.31 -13.71 9.25
CA ASP A 172 -17.89 -14.55 8.18
C ASP A 172 -17.41 -14.12 6.79
N VAL A 173 -17.26 -12.81 6.54
CA VAL A 173 -16.66 -12.30 5.29
C VAL A 173 -15.20 -12.72 5.18
N ARG A 174 -14.42 -12.64 6.26
CA ARG A 174 -13.03 -13.10 6.30
C ARG A 174 -12.93 -14.61 6.06
N ASP A 175 -13.75 -15.39 6.73
CA ASP A 175 -13.79 -16.85 6.57
C ASP A 175 -14.24 -17.24 5.14
N ALA A 176 -15.13 -16.47 4.52
CA ALA A 176 -15.50 -16.66 3.13
C ALA A 176 -14.33 -16.37 2.18
N MET A 177 -13.52 -15.32 2.46
CA MET A 177 -12.32 -15.01 1.67
C MET A 177 -11.28 -16.13 1.79
N ASP A 178 -11.00 -16.57 3.02
CA ASP A 178 -10.08 -17.67 3.25
C ASP A 178 -10.57 -18.94 2.54
N TYR A 179 -11.87 -19.24 2.61
CA TYR A 179 -12.48 -20.37 1.87
C TYR A 179 -12.29 -20.26 0.35
N VAL A 180 -12.54 -19.09 -0.24
CA VAL A 180 -12.40 -18.86 -1.70
C VAL A 180 -10.94 -19.03 -2.15
N HIS A 181 -9.99 -18.60 -1.32
CA HIS A 181 -8.56 -18.82 -1.55
C HIS A 181 -8.14 -20.27 -1.36
N ASP A 182 -8.55 -20.91 -0.26
CA ASP A 182 -8.14 -22.27 0.10
C ASP A 182 -8.71 -23.33 -0.86
N THR A 183 -9.98 -23.15 -1.30
CA THR A 183 -10.58 -24.03 -2.32
C THR A 183 -10.02 -23.78 -3.71
N GLY A 184 -9.34 -22.65 -3.93
CA GLY A 184 -8.80 -22.27 -5.21
C GLY A 184 -9.83 -21.79 -6.22
N SER A 185 -11.08 -21.55 -5.82
CA SER A 185 -12.17 -21.20 -6.74
C SER A 185 -11.91 -19.89 -7.49
N LEU A 186 -11.29 -18.88 -6.85
CA LEU A 186 -10.85 -17.64 -7.50
C LEU A 186 -9.76 -17.94 -8.55
N LYS A 187 -8.74 -18.71 -8.18
CA LYS A 187 -7.64 -19.09 -9.04
C LYS A 187 -8.11 -19.90 -10.25
N GLU A 188 -8.97 -20.91 -10.05
CA GLU A 188 -9.54 -21.69 -11.14
C GLU A 188 -10.36 -20.85 -12.12
N SER A 189 -11.21 -19.94 -11.60
CA SER A 189 -12.01 -19.05 -12.42
C SER A 189 -11.14 -18.08 -13.22
N THR A 190 -10.06 -17.61 -12.64
CA THR A 190 -9.05 -16.78 -13.33
C THR A 190 -8.36 -17.55 -14.44
N LEU A 191 -7.93 -18.79 -14.18
CA LEU A 191 -7.25 -19.62 -15.19
C LEU A 191 -8.17 -20.02 -16.36
N ARG A 192 -9.48 -20.14 -16.15
CA ARG A 192 -10.43 -20.41 -17.22
C ARG A 192 -10.54 -19.26 -18.22
N ASN A 193 -10.27 -18.01 -17.80
CA ASN A 193 -10.44 -16.81 -18.62
C ASN A 193 -9.31 -15.79 -18.38
N LEU A 194 -8.05 -16.20 -18.60
CA LEU A 194 -6.88 -15.34 -18.38
C LEU A 194 -6.97 -14.02 -19.13
N ASP A 195 -7.41 -14.03 -20.37
CA ASP A 195 -7.55 -12.80 -21.18
C ASP A 195 -8.59 -11.81 -20.60
N LYS A 196 -9.57 -12.29 -19.83
CA LYS A 196 -10.55 -11.44 -19.13
C LYS A 196 -9.94 -10.77 -17.91
N TYR A 197 -9.14 -11.51 -17.15
CA TYR A 197 -8.74 -11.09 -15.80
C TYR A 197 -7.29 -10.61 -15.67
N VAL A 198 -6.39 -10.99 -16.58
CA VAL A 198 -4.97 -10.68 -16.48
C VAL A 198 -4.51 -9.81 -17.65
N ILE A 199 -3.76 -8.74 -17.34
CA ILE A 199 -3.14 -7.91 -18.36
C ILE A 199 -1.84 -8.57 -18.82
N ARG A 200 -1.72 -8.79 -20.13
CA ARG A 200 -0.50 -9.29 -20.75
C ARG A 200 0.29 -8.11 -21.32
N ASP A 201 1.30 -7.64 -20.59
CA ASP A 201 2.19 -6.59 -21.06
C ASP A 201 3.45 -7.18 -21.71
N LEU A 202 3.65 -6.86 -23.00
CA LEU A 202 4.80 -7.32 -23.77
C LEU A 202 6.14 -6.71 -23.31
N ASN A 203 6.10 -5.67 -22.49
CA ASN A 203 7.30 -5.08 -21.90
C ASN A 203 7.82 -5.85 -20.68
N LEU A 204 7.00 -6.71 -20.08
CA LEU A 204 7.43 -7.48 -18.91
C LEU A 204 8.62 -8.41 -19.18
N PRO A 205 8.60 -9.25 -20.23
CA PRO A 205 9.77 -10.07 -20.57
C PRO A 205 11.00 -9.21 -20.95
N VAL A 206 10.79 -8.02 -21.54
CA VAL A 206 11.88 -7.08 -21.83
C VAL A 206 12.52 -6.56 -20.54
N LEU A 207 11.71 -6.16 -19.56
CA LEU A 207 12.19 -5.72 -18.25
C LEU A 207 13.03 -6.80 -17.56
N LEU A 208 12.49 -8.01 -17.44
CA LEU A 208 13.19 -9.12 -16.78
C LEU A 208 14.49 -9.50 -17.48
N THR A 209 14.49 -9.49 -18.83
CA THR A 209 15.72 -9.74 -19.62
C THR A 209 16.79 -8.69 -19.32
N ARG A 210 16.44 -7.41 -19.38
CA ARG A 210 17.37 -6.31 -19.10
C ARG A 210 17.91 -6.33 -17.65
N ILE A 211 17.07 -6.66 -16.68
CA ILE A 211 17.53 -6.81 -15.30
C ILE A 211 18.52 -7.96 -15.20
N LYS A 212 18.24 -9.08 -15.85
CA LYS A 212 19.08 -10.28 -15.80
C LYS A 212 20.46 -10.09 -16.46
N GLU A 213 20.64 -9.09 -17.33
CA GLU A 213 21.94 -8.71 -17.88
C GLU A 213 22.89 -8.09 -16.83
N VAL A 214 22.35 -7.51 -15.75
CA VAL A 214 23.13 -6.73 -14.76
C VAL A 214 23.02 -7.26 -13.33
N ALA A 215 22.00 -8.08 -13.03
CA ALA A 215 21.72 -8.56 -11.67
C ALA A 215 21.00 -9.91 -11.69
N LYS A 216 20.99 -10.60 -10.55
CA LYS A 216 20.17 -11.81 -10.35
C LYS A 216 18.70 -11.43 -10.22
N VAL A 217 17.80 -12.35 -10.60
CA VAL A 217 16.34 -12.17 -10.52
C VAL A 217 15.71 -13.35 -9.80
N PHE A 218 14.87 -13.08 -8.80
CA PHE A 218 14.08 -14.14 -8.18
C PHE A 218 12.60 -13.79 -8.10
N LEU A 219 11.78 -14.83 -8.13
CA LEU A 219 10.35 -14.77 -7.87
C LEU A 219 10.07 -15.35 -6.47
N ALA A 220 9.27 -14.65 -5.66
CA ALA A 220 8.82 -15.13 -4.36
C ALA A 220 7.33 -14.80 -4.19
N THR A 221 6.46 -15.80 -4.39
CA THR A 221 4.99 -15.65 -4.36
C THR A 221 4.33 -16.51 -3.29
N ASN A 222 3.23 -16.02 -2.74
CA ASN A 222 2.36 -16.82 -1.86
C ASN A 222 1.51 -17.85 -2.63
N SER A 223 1.41 -17.70 -3.94
CA SER A 223 0.67 -18.64 -4.80
C SER A 223 1.39 -19.97 -4.94
N ASP A 224 0.61 -21.04 -5.14
CA ASP A 224 1.12 -22.38 -5.40
C ASP A 224 1.76 -22.49 -6.79
N TYR A 225 2.48 -23.61 -7.02
CA TYR A 225 3.21 -23.80 -8.27
C TYR A 225 2.28 -23.87 -9.49
N ASN A 226 1.16 -24.58 -9.42
CA ASN A 226 0.32 -24.80 -10.60
C ASN A 226 -0.29 -23.50 -11.11
N TYR A 227 -0.76 -22.67 -10.18
CA TYR A 227 -1.25 -21.33 -10.51
C TYR A 227 -0.11 -20.44 -11.03
N THR A 228 1.02 -20.42 -10.38
CA THR A 228 2.21 -19.65 -10.78
C THR A 228 2.69 -20.05 -12.18
N GLU A 229 2.78 -21.33 -12.47
CA GLU A 229 3.16 -21.86 -13.79
C GLU A 229 2.22 -21.36 -14.89
N ALA A 230 0.90 -21.42 -14.65
CA ALA A 230 -0.10 -20.98 -15.64
C ALA A 230 -0.03 -19.48 -15.90
N ILE A 231 0.03 -18.66 -14.83
CA ILE A 231 0.13 -17.19 -14.93
C ILE A 231 1.44 -16.78 -15.62
N MET A 232 2.57 -17.34 -15.18
CA MET A 232 3.87 -16.93 -15.72
C MET A 232 4.07 -17.39 -17.17
N LYS A 233 3.53 -18.53 -17.57
CA LYS A 233 3.47 -18.93 -18.98
C LYS A 233 2.66 -17.91 -19.80
N TYR A 234 1.47 -17.56 -19.33
CA TYR A 234 0.62 -16.59 -20.01
C TYR A 234 1.31 -15.23 -20.20
N LEU A 235 2.05 -14.76 -19.19
CA LEU A 235 2.71 -13.46 -19.19
C LEU A 235 3.99 -13.45 -20.03
N LEU A 236 4.82 -14.49 -19.97
CA LEU A 236 6.19 -14.49 -20.46
C LEU A 236 6.42 -15.36 -21.68
N GLU A 237 5.57 -16.36 -21.95
CA GLU A 237 5.73 -17.21 -23.10
C GLU A 237 4.87 -16.76 -24.27
N THR A 238 5.40 -16.90 -25.47
CA THR A 238 4.71 -16.48 -26.68
C THR A 238 3.60 -17.48 -27.04
N PRO A 239 2.38 -17.04 -27.38
CA PRO A 239 1.34 -17.94 -27.84
C PRO A 239 1.77 -18.71 -29.09
N PRO A 240 1.29 -19.96 -29.26
CA PRO A 240 1.51 -20.70 -30.48
C PRO A 240 1.02 -19.89 -31.71
N GLY A 241 1.89 -19.68 -32.69
CA GLY A 241 1.56 -18.95 -33.93
C GLY A 241 1.86 -17.45 -33.92
N ALA A 242 2.43 -16.88 -32.88
CA ALA A 242 2.88 -15.48 -32.89
C ALA A 242 4.13 -15.29 -33.77
N LYS A 243 4.17 -14.16 -34.51
CA LYS A 243 5.26 -13.84 -35.45
C LYS A 243 6.64 -13.64 -34.81
N VAL A 244 6.69 -13.39 -33.50
CA VAL A 244 7.93 -13.20 -32.74
C VAL A 244 7.85 -14.13 -31.53
N SER A 245 8.71 -15.15 -31.51
CA SER A 245 8.85 -16.05 -30.36
C SER A 245 10.01 -15.56 -29.49
N LEU A 246 9.77 -15.34 -28.20
CA LEU A 246 10.84 -15.11 -27.22
C LEU A 246 11.68 -16.37 -26.97
N GLY A 247 11.20 -17.54 -27.41
CA GLY A 247 11.95 -18.82 -27.48
C GLY A 247 12.45 -19.36 -26.13
N LYS A 248 12.14 -18.70 -25.02
CA LYS A 248 12.62 -19.08 -23.69
C LYS A 248 11.44 -19.47 -22.79
N PRO A 249 11.55 -20.58 -22.04
CA PRO A 249 10.58 -20.91 -21.03
C PRO A 249 10.59 -19.83 -19.93
N TRP A 250 9.43 -19.53 -19.33
CA TRP A 250 9.29 -18.46 -18.35
C TRP A 250 10.27 -18.58 -17.16
N ARG A 251 10.62 -19.79 -16.73
CA ARG A 251 11.59 -20.02 -15.66
C ARG A 251 13.00 -19.50 -15.98
N ALA A 252 13.35 -19.38 -17.26
CA ALA A 252 14.65 -18.86 -17.68
C ALA A 252 14.82 -17.35 -17.40
N PHE A 253 13.74 -16.65 -17.11
CA PHE A 253 13.80 -15.24 -16.68
C PHE A 253 14.23 -15.07 -15.21
N PHE A 254 14.23 -16.14 -14.43
CA PHE A 254 14.56 -16.13 -13.01
C PHE A 254 15.79 -17.01 -12.71
N ASP A 255 16.59 -16.57 -11.75
CA ASP A 255 17.69 -17.36 -11.19
C ASP A 255 17.18 -18.28 -10.08
N LEU A 256 16.14 -17.84 -9.37
CA LEU A 256 15.47 -18.61 -8.31
C LEU A 256 13.95 -18.37 -8.38
N VAL A 257 13.16 -19.42 -8.25
CA VAL A 257 11.70 -19.37 -8.13
C VAL A 257 11.26 -20.03 -6.84
N VAL A 258 10.56 -19.27 -5.99
CA VAL A 258 10.00 -19.78 -4.72
C VAL A 258 8.49 -19.50 -4.70
N VAL A 259 7.72 -20.56 -4.57
CA VAL A 259 6.25 -20.55 -4.43
C VAL A 259 5.84 -20.85 -2.99
N ASP A 260 4.58 -20.69 -2.64
CA ASP A 260 4.03 -20.96 -1.30
C ASP A 260 4.84 -20.29 -0.17
N THR A 261 5.33 -19.08 -0.39
CA THR A 261 6.27 -18.42 0.54
C THR A 261 5.65 -18.06 1.89
N ARG A 262 4.31 -17.92 1.96
CA ARG A 262 3.57 -17.51 3.15
C ARG A 262 4.07 -16.18 3.72
N LYS A 263 4.29 -15.19 2.84
CA LYS A 263 4.56 -13.82 3.32
C LYS A 263 3.40 -13.32 4.20
N PRO A 264 3.65 -12.69 5.34
CA PRO A 264 4.91 -12.11 5.83
C PRO A 264 5.83 -13.07 6.62
N LEU A 265 5.43 -14.32 6.88
CA LEU A 265 6.23 -15.30 7.61
C LEU A 265 7.58 -15.58 6.93
N PHE A 266 7.60 -15.57 5.59
CA PHE A 266 8.80 -15.70 4.75
C PHE A 266 9.94 -14.73 5.13
N PHE A 267 9.62 -13.51 5.53
CA PHE A 267 10.60 -12.51 5.98
C PHE A 267 10.97 -12.64 7.46
N ALA A 268 10.42 -13.62 8.15
CA ALA A 268 10.66 -13.92 9.54
C ALA A 268 11.35 -15.27 9.68
N GLU A 269 10.76 -16.19 10.44
CA GLU A 269 11.25 -17.56 10.62
C GLU A 269 11.11 -18.42 9.37
N GLY A 270 10.22 -18.06 8.45
CA GLY A 270 9.96 -18.80 7.23
C GLY A 270 9.33 -20.17 7.48
N THR A 271 9.45 -21.02 6.47
CA THR A 271 9.04 -22.43 6.50
C THR A 271 10.15 -23.30 5.94
N VAL A 272 9.94 -24.62 5.96
CA VAL A 272 10.86 -25.58 5.36
C VAL A 272 10.94 -25.39 3.86
N LEU A 273 12.15 -25.26 3.29
CA LEU A 273 12.34 -25.23 1.85
C LEU A 273 12.21 -26.63 1.26
N ARG A 274 11.36 -26.77 0.24
CA ARG A 274 11.16 -28.02 -0.51
C ARG A 274 11.36 -27.79 -2.00
N GLN A 275 11.70 -28.84 -2.72
CA GLN A 275 11.64 -28.81 -4.19
C GLN A 275 10.24 -29.15 -4.70
N VAL A 276 9.83 -28.50 -5.78
CA VAL A 276 8.63 -28.85 -6.53
C VAL A 276 9.02 -29.77 -7.69
N ASP A 277 8.29 -30.87 -7.85
CA ASP A 277 8.31 -31.63 -9.09
C ASP A 277 7.48 -30.88 -10.14
N THR A 278 8.15 -30.24 -11.08
CA THR A 278 7.53 -29.37 -12.09
C THR A 278 6.66 -30.11 -13.11
N ASN A 279 6.74 -31.44 -13.17
CA ASN A 279 5.88 -32.24 -14.05
C ASN A 279 4.52 -32.55 -13.40
N THR A 280 4.52 -32.73 -12.09
CA THR A 280 3.33 -33.13 -11.35
C THR A 280 2.74 -32.01 -10.49
N GLY A 281 3.48 -30.91 -10.28
CA GLY A 281 3.15 -29.84 -9.35
C GLY A 281 3.24 -30.22 -7.88
N LYS A 282 3.69 -31.43 -7.55
CA LYS A 282 3.75 -31.95 -6.18
C LYS A 282 5.07 -31.59 -5.50
N LEU A 283 5.02 -31.46 -4.19
CA LEU A 283 6.21 -31.22 -3.38
C LEU A 283 6.98 -32.52 -3.18
N ARG A 284 8.29 -32.51 -3.38
CA ARG A 284 9.18 -33.62 -3.02
C ARG A 284 9.27 -33.74 -1.50
N ILE A 285 9.40 -34.96 -1.04
CA ILE A 285 9.51 -35.28 0.39
C ILE A 285 10.87 -34.78 0.92
N GLY A 286 10.86 -34.19 2.11
CA GLY A 286 12.06 -33.74 2.82
C GLY A 286 12.37 -32.28 2.62
N THR A 287 13.37 -31.78 3.37
CA THR A 287 13.91 -30.44 3.27
C THR A 287 15.01 -30.37 2.24
N TYR A 288 14.98 -29.38 1.38
CA TYR A 288 16.10 -29.16 0.46
C TYR A 288 17.26 -28.46 1.18
N THR A 289 18.46 -29.05 1.09
CA THR A 289 19.68 -28.54 1.75
C THR A 289 20.86 -28.41 0.80
N GLY A 290 20.63 -28.59 -0.50
CA GLY A 290 21.68 -28.50 -1.52
C GLY A 290 21.85 -27.09 -2.10
N ASP A 291 22.78 -26.98 -3.03
CA ASP A 291 23.05 -25.74 -3.77
C ASP A 291 21.92 -25.36 -4.73
N LEU A 292 21.88 -24.09 -5.13
CA LEU A 292 20.91 -23.60 -6.10
C LEU A 292 20.99 -24.37 -7.44
N GLN A 293 19.87 -24.93 -7.86
CA GLN A 293 19.73 -25.59 -9.14
C GLN A 293 18.92 -24.74 -10.12
N HIS A 294 19.53 -24.33 -11.22
CA HIS A 294 18.86 -23.53 -12.24
C HIS A 294 17.65 -24.26 -12.83
N GLY A 295 16.55 -23.50 -13.02
CA GLY A 295 15.30 -24.03 -13.57
C GLY A 295 14.46 -24.85 -12.59
N THR A 296 14.95 -25.09 -11.38
CA THR A 296 14.20 -25.76 -10.31
C THR A 296 13.30 -24.74 -9.60
N VAL A 297 12.10 -25.19 -9.23
CA VAL A 297 11.16 -24.42 -8.43
C VAL A 297 11.18 -24.96 -7.01
N TYR A 298 11.22 -24.05 -6.05
CA TYR A 298 11.19 -24.35 -4.63
C TYR A 298 9.86 -23.86 -4.02
N SER A 299 9.45 -24.48 -2.94
CA SER A 299 8.26 -24.11 -2.16
C SER A 299 8.64 -23.82 -0.71
N GLY A 300 8.07 -22.77 -0.12
CA GLY A 300 8.34 -22.38 1.26
C GLY A 300 9.65 -21.60 1.42
N GLY A 301 10.45 -21.99 2.41
CA GLY A 301 11.72 -21.34 2.74
C GLY A 301 11.57 -20.04 3.50
N SER A 302 12.65 -19.26 3.50
CA SER A 302 12.72 -17.93 4.12
C SER A 302 13.57 -16.97 3.29
N SER A 303 13.47 -15.68 3.59
CA SER A 303 14.31 -14.64 2.99
C SER A 303 15.81 -14.86 3.23
N ASP A 304 16.18 -15.45 4.36
CA ASP A 304 17.60 -15.78 4.67
C ASP A 304 18.10 -16.86 3.72
N ILE A 305 17.33 -17.95 3.54
CA ILE A 305 17.65 -19.02 2.59
C ILE A 305 17.80 -18.48 1.15
N VAL A 306 16.94 -17.54 0.74
CA VAL A 306 17.05 -16.90 -0.58
C VAL A 306 18.35 -16.09 -0.70
N CYS A 307 18.75 -15.36 0.34
CA CYS A 307 20.01 -14.65 0.36
C CYS A 307 21.22 -15.60 0.24
N ASP A 308 21.19 -16.72 0.97
CA ASP A 308 22.24 -17.72 0.94
C ASP A 308 22.34 -18.41 -0.44
N LEU A 309 21.21 -18.89 -0.99
CA LEU A 309 21.17 -19.54 -2.31
C LEU A 309 21.64 -18.61 -3.44
N LEU A 310 21.34 -17.33 -3.36
CA LEU A 310 21.72 -16.34 -4.37
C LEU A 310 23.06 -15.66 -4.06
N ASP A 311 23.71 -15.95 -2.93
CA ASP A 311 24.94 -15.29 -2.48
C ASP A 311 24.83 -13.76 -2.55
N VAL A 312 23.79 -13.20 -1.90
CA VAL A 312 23.53 -11.77 -1.82
C VAL A 312 23.19 -11.35 -0.40
N LYS A 313 23.48 -10.09 -0.07
CA LYS A 313 23.12 -9.51 1.23
C LYS A 313 21.84 -8.68 1.09
N GLY A 314 21.07 -8.52 2.16
CA GLY A 314 19.82 -7.77 2.12
C GLY A 314 19.91 -6.38 1.51
N LYS A 315 21.02 -5.65 1.75
CA LYS A 315 21.28 -4.32 1.17
C LYS A 315 21.44 -4.32 -0.35
N ASP A 316 21.78 -5.46 -0.95
CA ASP A 316 22.03 -5.65 -2.37
C ASP A 316 20.75 -5.99 -3.13
N ILE A 317 19.63 -6.18 -2.41
CA ILE A 317 18.33 -6.59 -2.96
C ILE A 317 17.40 -5.38 -3.10
N LEU A 318 16.75 -5.27 -4.27
CA LEU A 318 15.54 -4.48 -4.47
C LEU A 318 14.35 -5.42 -4.62
N TYR A 319 13.45 -5.41 -3.63
CA TYR A 319 12.25 -6.24 -3.63
C TYR A 319 11.03 -5.43 -4.10
N VAL A 320 10.34 -5.96 -5.08
CA VAL A 320 9.18 -5.36 -5.74
C VAL A 320 7.93 -6.15 -5.35
N GLY A 321 6.94 -5.46 -4.79
CA GLY A 321 5.66 -6.06 -4.38
C GLY A 321 4.57 -5.00 -4.27
N ASP A 322 3.31 -5.43 -4.18
CA ASP A 322 2.13 -4.56 -4.06
C ASP A 322 1.64 -4.40 -2.62
N HIS A 323 1.97 -5.36 -1.74
CA HIS A 323 1.46 -5.39 -0.38
C HIS A 323 2.35 -4.59 0.57
N ILE A 324 1.84 -3.41 0.99
CA ILE A 324 2.58 -2.47 1.87
C ILE A 324 3.09 -3.11 3.17
N PHE A 325 2.37 -4.09 3.73
CA PHE A 325 2.72 -4.76 4.97
C PHE A 325 3.50 -6.05 4.73
N GLY A 326 2.93 -6.97 3.92
CA GLY A 326 3.48 -8.31 3.66
C GLY A 326 4.83 -8.25 2.95
N ASP A 327 4.91 -7.48 1.86
CA ASP A 327 6.12 -7.38 1.04
C ASP A 327 7.09 -6.30 1.51
N ILE A 328 6.57 -5.09 1.77
CA ILE A 328 7.41 -3.90 1.91
C ILE A 328 7.89 -3.69 3.34
N LEU A 329 6.97 -3.66 4.31
CA LEU A 329 7.33 -3.39 5.70
C LEU A 329 8.23 -4.47 6.28
N LYS A 330 7.88 -5.72 6.05
CA LYS A 330 8.57 -6.87 6.66
C LYS A 330 9.95 -7.08 6.03
N SER A 331 10.06 -7.07 4.69
CA SER A 331 11.35 -7.17 3.98
C SER A 331 12.32 -6.06 4.39
N LYS A 332 11.81 -4.83 4.51
CA LYS A 332 12.62 -3.68 4.90
C LYS A 332 13.07 -3.71 6.35
N LYS A 333 12.13 -3.93 7.28
CA LYS A 333 12.45 -3.83 8.72
C LYS A 333 13.31 -4.98 9.21
N ARG A 334 13.08 -6.19 8.72
CA ARG A 334 13.75 -7.38 9.21
C ARG A 334 15.03 -7.68 8.41
N GLN A 335 14.97 -7.55 7.09
CA GLN A 335 16.05 -7.95 6.19
C GLN A 335 16.89 -6.77 5.66
N GLY A 336 16.42 -5.53 5.86
CA GLY A 336 17.10 -4.35 5.34
C GLY A 336 17.06 -4.22 3.82
N TRP A 337 16.18 -4.94 3.13
CA TRP A 337 16.05 -4.88 1.68
C TRP A 337 15.60 -3.48 1.22
N LYS A 338 16.05 -3.06 0.05
CA LYS A 338 15.45 -1.94 -0.65
C LYS A 338 14.10 -2.39 -1.20
N THR A 339 13.14 -1.46 -1.24
CA THR A 339 11.76 -1.80 -1.55
C THR A 339 11.19 -0.92 -2.65
N PHE A 340 10.43 -1.54 -3.53
CA PHE A 340 9.65 -0.88 -4.57
C PHE A 340 8.19 -1.32 -4.41
N LEU A 341 7.30 -0.38 -4.10
CA LEU A 341 5.88 -0.65 -3.96
C LEU A 341 5.16 -0.42 -5.29
N VAL A 342 4.45 -1.43 -5.76
CA VAL A 342 3.51 -1.30 -6.89
C VAL A 342 2.17 -0.82 -6.35
N VAL A 343 1.68 0.29 -6.90
CA VAL A 343 0.41 0.93 -6.51
C VAL A 343 -0.41 1.16 -7.78
N PRO A 344 -1.19 0.19 -8.27
CA PRO A 344 -1.94 0.32 -9.52
C PRO A 344 -2.86 1.54 -9.55
N GLU A 345 -3.48 1.88 -8.41
CA GLU A 345 -4.36 3.04 -8.28
C GLU A 345 -3.66 4.38 -8.56
N LEU A 346 -2.33 4.41 -8.48
CA LEU A 346 -1.54 5.61 -8.80
C LEU A 346 -1.74 6.06 -10.25
N ALA A 347 -2.04 5.14 -11.17
CA ALA A 347 -2.38 5.47 -12.55
C ALA A 347 -3.61 6.41 -12.61
N ARG A 348 -4.67 6.08 -11.85
CA ARG A 348 -5.88 6.91 -11.75
C ARG A 348 -5.60 8.23 -11.02
N GLU A 349 -4.83 8.19 -9.94
CA GLU A 349 -4.40 9.40 -9.21
C GLU A 349 -3.70 10.37 -10.15
N LEU A 350 -2.73 9.90 -10.94
CA LEU A 350 -1.96 10.72 -11.88
C LEU A 350 -2.81 11.21 -13.06
N GLN A 351 -3.75 10.40 -13.55
CA GLN A 351 -4.67 10.80 -14.59
C GLN A 351 -5.52 12.00 -14.14
N VAL A 352 -6.17 11.90 -12.98
CA VAL A 352 -7.00 12.98 -12.42
C VAL A 352 -6.18 14.27 -12.23
N TRP A 353 -4.95 14.15 -11.72
CA TRP A 353 -4.04 15.30 -11.60
C TRP A 353 -3.70 15.94 -12.95
N THR A 354 -3.46 15.11 -13.98
CA THR A 354 -3.10 15.60 -15.32
C THR A 354 -4.29 16.25 -16.03
N GLU A 355 -5.48 15.66 -15.94
CA GLU A 355 -6.71 16.20 -16.52
C GLU A 355 -7.07 17.54 -15.90
N LYS A 356 -7.06 17.64 -14.58
CA LYS A 356 -7.33 18.88 -13.88
C LYS A 356 -6.29 19.97 -14.21
N ASN A 357 -5.01 19.63 -14.32
CA ASN A 357 -3.99 20.58 -14.75
C ASN A 357 -4.18 21.08 -16.20
N ARG A 358 -4.77 20.27 -17.09
CA ARG A 358 -5.11 20.70 -18.46
C ARG A 358 -6.30 21.64 -18.48
N GLU A 359 -7.35 21.37 -17.72
CA GLU A 359 -8.49 22.28 -17.56
C GLU A 359 -8.03 23.67 -17.08
N TYR A 360 -7.05 23.73 -16.19
CA TYR A 360 -6.49 24.99 -15.66
C TYR A 360 -5.56 25.72 -16.65
N LYS A 361 -4.85 25.03 -17.56
CA LYS A 361 -3.97 25.64 -18.56
C LYS A 361 -4.74 26.44 -19.62
N HIS A 362 -6.00 26.16 -19.85
CA HIS A 362 -6.85 26.86 -20.83
C HIS A 362 -7.57 28.08 -20.25
N GLY A 363 -7.19 28.60 -19.10
CA GLY A 363 -7.74 29.87 -18.56
C GLY A 363 -7.69 30.01 -17.04
N GLN A 364 -7.10 29.05 -16.33
CA GLN A 364 -6.99 29.12 -14.87
C GLN A 364 -5.59 28.70 -14.37
N PRO A 365 -5.08 29.28 -13.26
CA PRO A 365 -3.74 28.99 -12.75
C PRO A 365 -3.57 27.52 -12.28
N PRO A 366 -2.32 26.99 -12.33
CA PRO A 366 -2.02 25.63 -11.88
C PRO A 366 -2.42 25.40 -10.41
N LEU A 367 -2.79 24.17 -10.07
CA LEU A 367 -3.36 23.81 -8.76
C LEU A 367 -2.47 24.23 -7.58
N HIS A 368 -1.14 24.25 -7.77
CA HIS A 368 -0.19 24.71 -6.76
C HIS A 368 -0.31 26.22 -6.52
N ASP A 369 -0.54 27.00 -7.58
CA ASP A 369 -0.74 28.46 -7.49
C ASP A 369 -2.17 28.79 -7.06
N LEU A 370 -3.16 27.95 -7.41
CA LEU A 370 -4.54 28.09 -6.95
C LEU A 370 -4.66 28.06 -5.43
N THR A 371 -3.90 27.20 -4.76
CA THR A 371 -3.89 27.15 -3.30
C THR A 371 -3.40 28.46 -2.69
N VAL A 372 -2.45 29.12 -3.35
CA VAL A 372 -1.90 30.43 -2.93
C VAL A 372 -2.78 31.58 -3.45
N THR A 373 -3.26 31.51 -4.69
CA THR A 373 -4.03 32.57 -5.35
C THR A 373 -5.47 32.63 -4.86
N LEU A 374 -6.14 31.47 -4.65
CA LEU A 374 -7.49 31.41 -4.07
C LEU A 374 -7.52 31.87 -2.61
N LYS A 375 -6.45 31.62 -1.84
CA LYS A 375 -6.30 32.22 -0.50
C LYS A 375 -6.21 33.74 -0.53
N ARG A 376 -5.64 34.32 -1.60
CA ARG A 376 -5.46 35.78 -1.73
C ARG A 376 -6.66 36.51 -2.35
N THR A 377 -7.39 35.85 -3.28
CA THR A 377 -8.34 36.57 -4.15
C THR A 377 -9.81 36.35 -3.81
N TYR A 378 -10.20 35.14 -3.30
CA TYR A 378 -11.62 34.80 -3.21
C TYR A 378 -12.13 34.32 -1.86
N HIS A 379 -11.33 34.21 -0.81
CA HIS A 379 -11.74 33.63 0.49
C HIS A 379 -12.47 32.25 0.38
N ILE A 380 -12.29 31.52 -0.75
CA ILE A 380 -12.88 30.20 -0.93
C ILE A 380 -12.16 29.24 0.02
N PRO A 381 -12.87 28.57 0.92
CA PRO A 381 -12.25 27.61 1.82
C PRO A 381 -11.48 26.55 1.02
N HIS A 382 -10.22 26.32 1.37
CA HIS A 382 -9.33 25.30 0.77
C HIS A 382 -10.04 23.92 0.63
N ASN A 383 -10.95 23.65 1.54
CA ASN A 383 -11.76 22.43 1.60
C ASN A 383 -12.67 22.20 0.38
N VAL A 384 -13.13 23.23 -0.33
CA VAL A 384 -14.07 23.07 -1.45
C VAL A 384 -13.37 22.55 -2.71
N VAL A 385 -12.16 23.04 -3.01
CA VAL A 385 -11.40 22.61 -4.20
C VAL A 385 -10.92 21.18 -4.03
N THR A 386 -10.38 20.85 -2.88
CA THR A 386 -9.90 19.52 -2.55
C THR A 386 -11.04 18.50 -2.48
N TYR A 387 -12.20 18.87 -1.96
CA TYR A 387 -13.39 18.03 -1.94
C TYR A 387 -13.90 17.69 -3.34
N ARG A 388 -13.95 18.65 -4.27
CA ARG A 388 -14.32 18.39 -5.67
C ARG A 388 -13.35 17.44 -6.36
N MET A 389 -12.06 17.54 -6.07
CA MET A 389 -11.08 16.57 -6.57
C MET A 389 -11.27 15.18 -5.98
N ASP A 390 -11.62 15.09 -4.69
CA ASP A 390 -11.79 13.78 -4.03
C ASP A 390 -12.93 12.98 -4.67
N LEU A 391 -14.01 13.63 -5.09
CA LEU A 391 -15.10 12.97 -5.83
C LEU A 391 -14.69 12.38 -7.19
N SER A 392 -13.60 12.83 -7.79
CA SER A 392 -13.09 12.29 -9.06
C SER A 392 -12.40 10.92 -8.90
N TYR A 393 -12.08 10.52 -7.67
CA TYR A 393 -11.41 9.24 -7.37
C TYR A 393 -12.37 8.13 -6.97
N GLY A 394 -13.63 8.44 -6.70
CA GLY A 394 -14.65 7.52 -6.21
C GLY A 394 -15.29 8.01 -4.90
N GLN A 395 -16.20 7.22 -4.36
CA GLN A 395 -17.01 7.61 -3.20
C GLN A 395 -16.17 7.79 -1.93
N MET A 396 -15.15 6.96 -1.73
CA MET A 396 -14.20 7.09 -0.62
C MET A 396 -13.06 8.09 -0.89
N GLY A 397 -13.03 8.72 -2.08
CA GLY A 397 -12.03 9.70 -2.48
C GLY A 397 -10.64 9.12 -2.73
N SER A 398 -9.62 9.98 -2.80
CA SER A 398 -8.23 9.59 -3.13
C SER A 398 -7.65 8.58 -2.14
N LEU A 399 -6.89 7.59 -2.65
CA LEU A 399 -6.10 6.65 -1.85
C LEU A 399 -5.09 7.39 -0.96
N LEU A 400 -4.50 8.48 -1.47
CA LEU A 400 -3.35 9.13 -0.83
C LEU A 400 -3.72 10.28 0.10
N ARG A 401 -4.90 10.87 -0.05
CA ARG A 401 -5.31 12.05 0.72
C ARG A 401 -6.83 12.11 0.95
N SER A 402 -7.23 12.98 1.85
CA SER A 402 -8.61 13.44 2.01
C SER A 402 -8.56 14.94 2.31
N GLY A 403 -8.98 15.74 1.35
CA GLY A 403 -8.70 17.15 1.37
C GLY A 403 -7.19 17.43 1.39
N SER A 404 -6.72 18.15 2.40
CA SER A 404 -5.29 18.46 2.61
C SER A 404 -4.56 17.45 3.49
N ARG A 405 -5.26 16.47 4.06
CA ARG A 405 -4.67 15.49 4.99
C ARG A 405 -4.25 14.22 4.26
N GLN A 406 -3.10 13.68 4.66
CA GLN A 406 -2.65 12.36 4.20
C GLN A 406 -3.47 11.25 4.84
N THR A 407 -3.77 10.23 4.04
CA THR A 407 -4.38 8.99 4.54
C THR A 407 -3.36 8.15 5.30
N LEU A 408 -3.86 7.18 6.05
CA LEU A 408 -3.04 6.15 6.68
C LEU A 408 -2.17 5.42 5.65
N PHE A 409 -2.76 5.02 4.51
CA PHE A 409 -2.04 4.35 3.43
C PHE A 409 -0.89 5.21 2.89
N ALA A 410 -1.13 6.48 2.57
CA ALA A 410 -0.09 7.39 2.10
C ALA A 410 1.06 7.54 3.11
N SER A 411 0.74 7.64 4.39
CA SER A 411 1.74 7.69 5.45
C SER A 411 2.57 6.42 5.55
N GLN A 412 1.96 5.25 5.39
CA GLN A 412 2.66 3.96 5.37
C GLN A 412 3.55 3.85 4.13
N LEU A 413 3.04 4.23 2.93
CA LEU A 413 3.78 4.27 1.68
C LEU A 413 5.04 5.12 1.82
N MET A 414 4.92 6.36 2.30
CA MET A 414 6.06 7.26 2.51
C MET A 414 7.06 6.72 3.52
N ARG A 415 6.57 6.06 4.57
CA ARG A 415 7.42 5.55 5.64
C ARG A 415 8.18 4.29 5.24
N TYR A 416 7.60 3.40 4.43
CA TYR A 416 8.14 2.06 4.23
C TYR A 416 8.68 1.81 2.83
N ALA A 417 8.04 2.28 1.77
CA ALA A 417 8.54 2.12 0.41
C ALA A 417 9.73 3.06 0.15
N ASP A 418 10.82 2.55 -0.45
CA ASP A 418 11.91 3.40 -0.92
C ASP A 418 11.53 4.04 -2.26
N LEU A 419 11.01 3.23 -3.17
CA LEU A 419 10.48 3.61 -4.46
C LEU A 419 9.03 3.15 -4.58
N TYR A 420 8.24 3.80 -5.42
CA TYR A 420 6.89 3.35 -5.77
C TYR A 420 6.46 3.84 -7.15
N SER A 421 5.60 3.08 -7.80
CA SER A 421 5.04 3.42 -9.11
C SER A 421 3.72 2.68 -9.33
N SER A 422 2.98 3.01 -10.38
CA SER A 422 1.76 2.27 -10.78
C SER A 422 2.07 0.85 -11.25
N THR A 423 3.22 0.62 -11.85
CA THR A 423 3.69 -0.69 -12.33
C THR A 423 5.21 -0.80 -12.20
N CYS A 424 5.72 -2.02 -12.05
CA CYS A 424 7.16 -2.29 -12.04
C CYS A 424 7.81 -2.07 -13.42
N ILE A 425 7.02 -2.11 -14.50
CA ILE A 425 7.48 -1.89 -15.89
C ILE A 425 8.08 -0.50 -16.06
N ASN A 426 7.69 0.46 -15.24
CA ASN A 426 8.25 1.80 -15.27
C ASN A 426 9.76 1.86 -15.01
N LEU A 427 10.37 0.82 -14.47
CA LEU A 427 11.82 0.68 -14.37
C LEU A 427 12.51 0.66 -15.75
N LEU A 428 11.83 0.25 -16.83
CA LEU A 428 12.37 0.27 -18.19
C LEU A 428 12.76 1.68 -18.68
N HIS A 429 12.16 2.71 -18.12
CA HIS A 429 12.43 4.10 -18.48
C HIS A 429 13.70 4.68 -17.86
N TYR A 430 14.41 3.88 -17.04
CA TYR A 430 15.62 4.29 -16.33
C TYR A 430 16.79 3.34 -16.67
N PRO A 431 18.01 3.86 -16.85
CA PRO A 431 19.19 3.00 -16.96
C PRO A 431 19.51 2.37 -15.58
N PHE A 432 20.10 1.18 -15.57
CA PHE A 432 20.48 0.52 -14.32
C PHE A 432 21.65 1.17 -13.57
N SER A 433 22.29 2.18 -14.17
CA SER A 433 23.21 3.10 -13.48
C SER A 433 22.51 4.30 -12.83
N TYR A 434 21.16 4.38 -12.88
CA TYR A 434 20.41 5.52 -12.39
C TYR A 434 20.41 5.60 -10.86
N LEU A 435 20.62 6.80 -10.36
CA LEU A 435 20.46 7.11 -8.95
C LEU A 435 19.10 7.77 -8.72
N PHE A 436 18.16 7.06 -8.13
CA PHE A 436 16.95 7.65 -7.59
C PHE A 436 17.30 8.48 -6.36
N ARG A 437 17.16 9.80 -6.46
CA ARG A 437 17.43 10.72 -5.36
C ARG A 437 16.14 11.09 -4.66
N ALA A 438 16.10 10.90 -3.34
CA ALA A 438 15.03 11.46 -2.54
C ALA A 438 15.05 13.00 -2.64
N PRO A 439 13.87 13.64 -2.70
CA PRO A 439 13.81 15.09 -2.67
C PRO A 439 14.46 15.60 -1.38
N PRO A 440 15.15 16.75 -1.43
CA PRO A 440 15.67 17.37 -0.21
C PRO A 440 14.50 17.66 0.73
N VAL A 441 14.63 17.28 1.98
CA VAL A 441 13.61 17.58 2.99
C VAL A 441 13.69 19.09 3.26
N LEU A 442 12.79 19.83 2.62
CA LEU A 442 12.59 21.23 2.98
C LEU A 442 11.87 21.24 4.33
N VAL A 443 12.58 21.63 5.37
CA VAL A 443 11.99 21.89 6.68
C VAL A 443 11.20 23.17 6.56
N SER A 444 9.90 23.04 6.24
CA SER A 444 8.98 24.17 6.35
C SER A 444 8.52 24.28 7.80
N PRO A 445 8.67 25.44 8.45
CA PRO A 445 8.20 25.62 9.84
C PRO A 445 6.69 25.48 10.00
N THR A 446 5.96 25.33 8.90
CA THR A 446 4.48 25.28 8.86
C THR A 446 3.90 23.91 8.49
N SER A 447 4.75 22.88 8.30
CA SER A 447 4.26 21.52 8.00
C SER A 447 4.31 20.66 9.25
N ASP A 448 3.24 19.95 9.55
CA ASP A 448 3.15 18.91 10.61
C ASP A 448 4.02 17.67 10.31
N ILE A 449 5.10 17.84 9.55
CA ILE A 449 6.08 16.79 9.27
C ILE A 449 6.98 16.70 10.50
N PRO A 450 7.21 15.50 11.08
CA PRO A 450 8.18 15.36 12.13
C PRO A 450 9.55 15.81 11.60
N VAL A 451 10.05 16.91 12.12
CA VAL A 451 11.31 17.52 11.73
C VAL A 451 12.44 16.55 12.05
N ILE A 452 12.95 15.86 11.04
CA ILE A 452 14.26 15.22 11.14
C ILE A 452 15.28 16.35 11.00
N ILE A 453 15.66 16.93 12.14
CA ILE A 453 16.71 17.93 12.19
C ILE A 453 18.02 17.23 11.83
N THR A 454 18.49 17.42 10.60
CA THR A 454 19.83 16.96 10.22
C THR A 454 20.87 17.80 10.93
N ARG A 455 22.07 17.26 11.17
CA ARG A 455 23.20 17.99 11.79
C ARG A 455 23.48 19.34 11.13
N THR A 456 23.22 19.45 9.83
CA THR A 456 23.42 20.67 9.03
C THR A 456 22.46 21.79 9.44
N CYS A 457 21.17 21.48 9.72
CA CYS A 457 20.21 22.47 10.17
C CYS A 457 20.53 23.03 11.55
N ILE A 458 20.99 22.16 12.48
CA ILE A 458 21.40 22.60 13.81
C ILE A 458 22.60 23.55 13.71
N SER A 459 23.59 23.22 12.89
CA SER A 459 24.77 24.04 12.69
C SER A 459 24.44 25.40 12.07
N SER A 460 23.50 25.45 11.11
CA SER A 460 23.03 26.69 10.49
C SER A 460 22.23 27.56 11.48
N CYS A 461 21.32 26.95 12.24
CA CYS A 461 20.57 27.68 13.28
C CYS A 461 21.49 28.21 14.40
N ILE A 462 22.51 27.44 14.82
CA ILE A 462 23.46 27.90 15.82
C ILE A 462 24.33 29.03 15.27
N LYS A 463 24.78 28.98 14.02
CA LYS A 463 25.51 30.07 13.39
C LYS A 463 24.68 31.35 13.27
N SER A 464 23.44 31.26 12.82
CA SER A 464 22.52 32.39 12.73
C SER A 464 22.20 32.99 14.11
N LEU A 465 22.03 32.15 15.14
CA LEU A 465 21.85 32.60 16.51
C LEU A 465 23.09 33.30 17.07
N ALA A 466 24.28 32.76 16.77
CA ALA A 466 25.54 33.36 17.19
C ALA A 466 25.79 34.75 16.52
N GLU A 467 25.46 34.90 15.23
CA GLU A 467 25.54 36.17 14.50
C GLU A 467 24.54 37.21 15.02
N ILE A 468 23.33 36.77 15.39
CA ILE A 468 22.31 37.65 15.98
C ILE A 468 22.72 38.09 17.40
N THR A 469 23.34 37.21 18.17
CA THR A 469 23.84 37.52 19.53
C THR A 469 24.94 38.53 19.51
N MET A 470 25.80 38.49 18.50
CA MET A 470 26.87 39.49 18.34
C MET A 470 26.34 40.87 17.87
N LYS A 471 25.17 40.91 17.27
CA LYS A 471 24.58 42.18 16.75
C LYS A 471 23.60 42.87 17.71
N LYS A 472 23.06 42.19 18.72
CA LYS A 472 22.11 42.81 19.68
C LYS A 472 22.23 42.14 21.07
N ASN A 473 22.51 42.93 22.08
CA ASN A 473 22.60 42.54 23.51
C ASN A 473 21.25 42.08 24.13
N ASN A 474 20.30 41.55 23.36
CA ASN A 474 19.00 41.08 23.88
C ASN A 474 18.65 39.72 23.35
N PHE A 475 19.09 38.70 24.08
CA PHE A 475 18.85 37.28 23.79
C PHE A 475 17.40 36.82 24.03
N PHE A 476 16.61 37.64 24.69
CA PHE A 476 15.30 37.22 25.25
C PHE A 476 14.12 37.28 24.27
N LEU A 477 14.22 37.96 23.13
CA LEU A 477 13.05 38.27 22.32
C LEU A 477 12.79 37.36 21.14
N MET A 478 13.70 36.48 20.79
CA MET A 478 13.53 35.69 19.56
C MET A 478 13.07 34.24 19.76
N LEU A 479 13.20 33.67 20.93
CA LEU A 479 12.74 32.31 21.20
C LEU A 479 11.24 32.23 21.51
N SER A 480 10.61 33.30 21.90
CA SER A 480 9.16 33.38 22.15
C SER A 480 8.30 33.46 20.86
N ARG A 481 8.92 33.59 19.69
CA ARG A 481 8.25 33.59 18.38
C ARG A 481 8.47 32.35 17.53
N CYS A 482 9.14 31.31 18.06
CA CYS A 482 9.25 30.04 17.37
C CYS A 482 7.97 29.24 17.63
N PRO A 483 7.14 28.91 16.59
CA PRO A 483 5.84 28.28 16.80
C PRO A 483 5.93 26.79 17.10
N MET A 484 7.04 26.31 17.66
CA MET A 484 7.25 24.91 17.97
C MET A 484 6.96 24.63 19.45
N ASN A 485 5.79 24.07 19.67
CA ASN A 485 5.34 23.39 20.88
C ASN A 485 5.26 24.22 22.18
N PRO A 486 4.08 24.46 22.74
CA PRO A 486 3.85 25.32 23.90
C PRO A 486 4.39 24.75 25.24
N ARG A 487 5.19 23.70 25.23
CA ARG A 487 5.73 23.07 26.44
C ARG A 487 7.19 23.36 26.74
N TRP A 488 7.85 24.26 26.01
CA TRP A 488 9.23 24.65 26.25
C TRP A 488 9.26 25.93 27.06
N ILE A 489 9.36 25.81 28.37
CA ILE A 489 9.70 26.93 29.25
C ILE A 489 11.22 27.02 29.24
N ILE A 490 11.77 28.07 28.65
CA ILE A 490 13.20 28.37 28.69
C ILE A 490 13.43 29.32 29.84
N THR A 491 14.06 28.83 30.89
CA THR A 491 14.62 29.67 31.93
C THR A 491 15.85 30.40 31.40
N PRO A 492 16.14 31.63 31.83
CA PRO A 492 17.27 32.43 31.33
C PRO A 492 18.58 31.75 31.66
N LEU A 493 19.40 31.48 30.64
CA LEU A 493 20.76 31.03 30.78
C LEU A 493 21.65 32.21 31.14
N THR A 494 22.00 32.30 32.39
CA THR A 494 23.19 33.07 32.80
C THR A 494 24.44 32.38 32.31
N SER A 495 25.41 33.12 31.94
CA SER A 495 26.61 32.91 31.14
C SER A 495 27.53 31.70 31.40
N LEU A 496 27.01 30.54 31.72
CA LEU A 496 27.87 29.36 31.96
C LEU A 496 27.11 28.11 31.50
N HIS A 497 27.70 27.36 30.55
CA HIS A 497 27.38 26.00 30.07
C HIS A 497 26.84 25.85 28.67
N LEU A 498 27.68 26.06 27.68
CA LEU A 498 27.55 25.44 26.34
C LEU A 498 27.73 23.89 26.37
N SER A 499 28.25 23.34 27.44
CA SER A 499 28.47 21.90 27.61
C SER A 499 27.19 21.12 27.99
N SER A 500 26.17 21.77 28.54
CA SER A 500 24.94 21.11 28.99
C SER A 500 23.91 20.88 27.87
N LEU A 501 24.04 21.54 26.73
CA LEU A 501 23.17 21.30 25.55
C LEU A 501 23.46 19.98 24.84
N PHE A 502 24.61 19.38 25.05
CA PHE A 502 24.99 18.07 24.50
C PHE A 502 24.41 16.87 25.28
N TRP A 503 23.98 17.08 26.52
CA TRP A 503 23.52 16.00 27.41
C TRP A 503 22.03 15.66 27.33
N ILE A 504 21.22 16.51 26.72
CA ILE A 504 19.77 16.25 26.57
C ILE A 504 19.47 15.20 25.48
N LYS A 505 20.47 14.71 24.77
CA LYS A 505 20.31 13.79 23.62
C LYS A 505 20.46 12.30 23.96
N SER A 506 20.71 11.90 25.19
CA SER A 506 20.95 10.48 25.50
C SER A 506 19.84 9.78 26.29
N ARG A 507 18.72 10.43 26.58
CA ARG A 507 17.59 9.76 27.23
C ARG A 507 16.27 10.24 26.60
N ARG A 508 15.90 9.62 25.49
CA ARG A 508 14.55 9.20 25.08
C ARG A 508 14.60 8.53 23.73
#